data_4bd344c647d39d6f0b70dfaa4b071df3
#
_entry.id   4bd344c647d39d6f0b70dfaa4b071df3
#
_cell.length_a   1.000
_cell.length_b   1.000
_cell.length_c   1.000
_cell.angle_alpha   90.00
_cell.angle_beta   90.00
_cell.angle_gamma   90.00
#
_symmetry.space_group_name_H-M   'P 1'
#
loop_
_entity.id
_entity.type
_entity.pdbx_description
1 polymer ?
#
loop_
_entity_poly.entity_id
_entity_poly.type
_entity_poly.pdbx_seq_one_letter_code
_entity_poly.pdbx_strand_id
1 'polypeptide(L)'
;SGSDCVEMLVGVGASRVRDLFKQAREKAPCIIFIDEIDAIGRARGKNMMMSNDERENTLNQLLVEMDGFGGDSGIIILAASNRPDVLDSALLRPGRFDRQISIDKPDVKGRETIFLVHLKPIKHSEKLDIHKLAEQTPGFAGADIANVCNEAALIAARKGKDQVEMNDFQDAIDRVIGGLEKKNKIILPEEKKIIAYHEAGHAVCGWYLEHAYPLLKVTIVPRGVAALGYAQYTPKEQYLYNVEQLTDQMCMTLGGRASEQIFFGKISTGAQNDLQQVTKMSYAMVTVYGMSEKVGNVSFYDPAQESTFTKPYSEETGKIIDSEVRVLVDQAYRRTIELLTEKKAEVEKIALALLDREVLHQQDVEDLIGKRPYEEKKIFAPDAEPVVVEQPAAEVIESTAQAVDSTEKGSEGEQNPA
;
A
#
# COMPACT_ATOMS: atom_id res chain seq x y z
N SER A 1 -23.20 7.22 -0.64
CA SER A 1 -22.26 6.26 -1.25
C SER A 1 -22.78 5.81 -2.62
N GLY A 2 -21.87 5.44 -3.55
CA GLY A 2 -22.25 4.82 -4.82
C GLY A 2 -23.04 3.52 -4.61
N SER A 3 -22.76 2.79 -3.53
CA SER A 3 -23.49 1.57 -3.15
C SER A 3 -24.97 1.85 -2.82
N ASP A 4 -25.31 3.01 -2.30
CA ASP A 4 -26.71 3.39 -2.00
C ASP A 4 -27.55 3.59 -3.27
N CYS A 5 -26.89 3.77 -4.41
CA CYS A 5 -27.53 3.87 -5.71
C CYS A 5 -27.72 2.51 -6.39
N VAL A 6 -27.27 1.41 -5.79
CA VAL A 6 -27.40 0.03 -6.31
C VAL A 6 -28.42 -0.73 -5.47
N GLU A 7 -29.65 -0.84 -5.95
CA GLU A 7 -30.69 -1.68 -5.33
C GLU A 7 -31.19 -2.75 -6.31
N MET A 8 -31.82 -3.79 -5.77
CA MET A 8 -32.38 -4.89 -6.60
C MET A 8 -33.66 -4.49 -7.36
N LEU A 9 -34.23 -3.32 -7.07
CA LEU A 9 -35.45 -2.85 -7.70
C LEU A 9 -35.15 -1.97 -8.91
N VAL A 10 -35.71 -2.33 -10.06
CA VAL A 10 -35.49 -1.67 -11.35
C VAL A 10 -35.89 -0.18 -11.30
N GLY A 11 -34.97 0.70 -11.70
CA GLY A 11 -35.21 2.14 -11.82
C GLY A 11 -34.96 2.96 -10.56
N VAL A 12 -34.75 2.35 -9.40
CA VAL A 12 -34.53 3.06 -8.13
C VAL A 12 -33.20 3.80 -8.13
N GLY A 13 -32.12 3.16 -8.60
CA GLY A 13 -30.79 3.79 -8.69
C GLY A 13 -30.78 5.02 -9.57
N ALA A 14 -31.36 4.93 -10.77
CA ALA A 14 -31.47 6.06 -11.69
C ALA A 14 -32.34 7.19 -11.13
N SER A 15 -33.40 6.87 -10.36
CA SER A 15 -34.21 7.87 -9.67
C SER A 15 -33.44 8.62 -8.60
N ARG A 16 -32.67 7.90 -7.77
CA ARG A 16 -31.82 8.52 -6.73
C ARG A 16 -30.74 9.45 -7.32
N VAL A 17 -30.15 9.06 -8.45
CA VAL A 17 -29.22 9.92 -9.17
C VAL A 17 -29.91 11.20 -9.59
N ARG A 18 -31.08 11.14 -10.25
CA ARG A 18 -31.85 12.33 -10.63
C ARG A 18 -32.20 13.23 -9.45
N ASP A 19 -32.64 12.63 -8.34
CA ASP A 19 -33.01 13.37 -7.13
C ASP A 19 -31.79 14.08 -6.50
N LEU A 20 -30.62 13.41 -6.45
CA LEU A 20 -29.36 14.00 -5.99
C LEU A 20 -28.99 15.24 -6.81
N PHE A 21 -29.02 15.11 -8.14
CA PHE A 21 -28.66 16.20 -9.04
C PHE A 21 -29.70 17.33 -9.04
N LYS A 22 -30.99 17.00 -8.86
CA LYS A 22 -32.05 18.03 -8.68
C LYS A 22 -31.80 18.84 -7.40
N GLN A 23 -31.52 18.16 -6.27
CA GLN A 23 -31.22 18.84 -5.01
C GLN A 23 -29.95 19.71 -5.11
N ALA A 24 -28.94 19.26 -5.86
CA ALA A 24 -27.76 20.07 -6.10
C ALA A 24 -28.05 21.34 -6.87
N ARG A 25 -28.91 21.28 -7.92
CA ARG A 25 -29.33 22.47 -8.66
C ARG A 25 -30.08 23.48 -7.77
N GLU A 26 -30.90 23.00 -6.84
CA GLU A 26 -31.63 23.84 -5.89
C GLU A 26 -30.72 24.51 -4.84
N LYS A 27 -29.56 23.88 -4.56
CA LYS A 27 -28.62 24.31 -3.52
C LYS A 27 -27.33 24.91 -4.08
N ALA A 28 -27.26 25.18 -5.37
CA ALA A 28 -26.07 25.78 -5.97
C ALA A 28 -25.75 27.17 -5.35
N PRO A 29 -24.45 27.50 -5.10
CA PRO A 29 -23.27 26.69 -5.39
C PRO A 29 -23.04 25.57 -4.36
N CYS A 30 -22.70 24.35 -4.84
CA CYS A 30 -22.49 23.21 -3.96
C CYS A 30 -21.48 22.19 -4.55
N ILE A 31 -21.06 21.25 -3.71
CA ILE A 31 -20.22 20.11 -4.10
C ILE A 31 -21.04 18.84 -3.93
N ILE A 32 -21.11 18.01 -4.98
CA ILE A 32 -21.62 16.65 -4.91
C ILE A 32 -20.43 15.74 -4.65
N PHE A 33 -20.45 14.97 -3.57
CA PHE A 33 -19.46 13.95 -3.29
C PHE A 33 -20.07 12.55 -3.42
N ILE A 34 -19.47 11.71 -4.27
CA ILE A 34 -19.89 10.31 -4.50
C ILE A 34 -18.74 9.40 -4.09
N ASP A 35 -18.89 8.74 -2.96
CA ASP A 35 -17.92 7.74 -2.51
C ASP A 35 -18.19 6.38 -3.14
N GLU A 36 -17.15 5.54 -3.31
CA GLU A 36 -17.24 4.20 -3.91
C GLU A 36 -17.92 4.21 -5.29
N ILE A 37 -17.54 5.13 -6.16
CA ILE A 37 -18.17 5.27 -7.48
C ILE A 37 -18.06 4.01 -8.34
N ASP A 38 -17.10 3.15 -8.09
CA ASP A 38 -16.92 1.85 -8.75
C ASP A 38 -18.11 0.89 -8.51
N ALA A 39 -18.92 1.13 -7.47
CA ALA A 39 -20.17 0.38 -7.26
C ALA A 39 -21.15 0.56 -8.43
N ILE A 40 -21.22 1.74 -9.03
CA ILE A 40 -22.09 2.08 -10.16
C ILE A 40 -21.35 2.27 -11.48
N GLY A 41 -20.11 2.75 -11.42
CA GLY A 41 -19.29 3.18 -12.55
C GLY A 41 -18.42 2.10 -13.19
N ARG A 42 -18.63 0.84 -12.91
CA ARG A 42 -17.81 -0.26 -13.43
C ARG A 42 -18.01 -0.47 -14.92
N ALA A 43 -16.90 -0.67 -15.67
CA ALA A 43 -16.90 -0.96 -17.10
C ALA A 43 -17.74 -2.20 -17.43
N ARG A 44 -18.39 -2.17 -18.60
CA ARG A 44 -19.27 -3.23 -19.11
C ARG A 44 -18.48 -4.52 -19.29
N GLY A 45 -18.79 -5.55 -18.50
CA GLY A 45 -18.19 -6.88 -18.66
C GLY A 45 -18.87 -7.71 -19.74
N LYS A 46 -18.09 -8.53 -20.47
CA LYS A 46 -18.61 -9.46 -21.49
C LYS A 46 -19.41 -10.65 -20.91
N ASN A 47 -19.59 -10.75 -19.61
CA ASN A 47 -20.33 -11.86 -18.99
C ASN A 47 -21.78 -11.47 -18.75
N MET A 48 -22.63 -11.95 -19.64
CA MET A 48 -24.08 -11.95 -19.56
C MET A 48 -24.56 -12.86 -18.40
N MET A 49 -24.82 -12.28 -17.24
CA MET A 49 -25.78 -12.85 -16.27
C MET A 49 -26.52 -11.70 -15.57
N MET A 50 -27.76 -11.62 -15.81
CA MET A 50 -28.97 -10.94 -15.30
C MET A 50 -28.91 -9.85 -14.18
N SER A 51 -27.78 -9.43 -13.67
CA SER A 51 -27.73 -8.37 -12.62
C SER A 51 -27.10 -7.04 -13.08
N ASN A 52 -26.81 -6.89 -14.37
CA ASN A 52 -26.06 -5.71 -14.87
C ASN A 52 -26.98 -4.58 -15.38
N ASP A 53 -28.23 -4.85 -15.75
CA ASP A 53 -29.10 -3.88 -16.41
C ASP A 53 -29.41 -2.66 -15.50
N GLU A 54 -29.64 -2.89 -14.21
CA GLU A 54 -29.95 -1.81 -13.27
C GLU A 54 -28.75 -0.91 -13.01
N ARG A 55 -27.58 -1.52 -12.89
CA ARG A 55 -26.32 -0.78 -12.72
C ARG A 55 -25.96 0.04 -13.95
N GLU A 56 -26.16 -0.51 -15.16
CA GLU A 56 -25.97 0.19 -16.41
C GLU A 56 -26.96 1.36 -16.56
N ASN A 57 -28.21 1.17 -16.17
CA ASN A 57 -29.21 2.23 -16.17
C ASN A 57 -28.84 3.37 -15.21
N THR A 58 -28.35 3.02 -14.02
CA THR A 58 -27.87 4.00 -13.04
C THR A 58 -26.65 4.76 -13.55
N LEU A 59 -25.66 4.05 -14.14
CA LEU A 59 -24.51 4.68 -14.77
C LEU A 59 -24.90 5.61 -15.91
N ASN A 60 -25.75 5.14 -16.82
CA ASN A 60 -26.23 5.96 -17.94
C ASN A 60 -26.94 7.22 -17.45
N GLN A 61 -27.78 7.10 -16.41
CA GLN A 61 -28.43 8.27 -15.79
C GLN A 61 -27.41 9.22 -15.18
N LEU A 62 -26.36 8.71 -14.49
CA LEU A 62 -25.28 9.54 -13.95
C LEU A 62 -24.60 10.33 -15.06
N LEU A 63 -24.24 9.66 -16.16
CA LEU A 63 -23.59 10.29 -17.31
C LEU A 63 -24.48 11.40 -17.92
N VAL A 64 -25.79 11.15 -18.07
CA VAL A 64 -26.75 12.12 -18.59
C VAL A 64 -26.85 13.35 -17.66
N GLU A 65 -26.92 13.12 -16.34
CA GLU A 65 -27.00 14.24 -15.38
C GLU A 65 -25.72 15.06 -15.37
N MET A 66 -24.53 14.41 -15.48
CA MET A 66 -23.25 15.12 -15.58
C MET A 66 -23.15 15.95 -16.86
N ASP A 67 -23.55 15.42 -18.01
CA ASP A 67 -23.55 16.14 -19.29
C ASP A 67 -24.55 17.32 -19.29
N GLY A 68 -25.56 17.27 -18.44
CA GLY A 68 -26.55 18.32 -18.26
C GLY A 68 -26.06 19.53 -17.43
N PHE A 69 -24.84 19.50 -16.87
CA PHE A 69 -24.24 20.63 -16.18
C PHE A 69 -23.42 21.48 -17.18
N GLY A 70 -23.95 22.63 -17.57
CA GLY A 70 -23.13 23.66 -18.24
C GLY A 70 -22.09 24.24 -17.27
N GLY A 71 -20.97 24.77 -17.80
CA GLY A 71 -19.86 25.31 -17.00
C GLY A 71 -20.19 26.37 -15.95
N ASP A 72 -21.35 27.00 -16.03
CA ASP A 72 -21.80 28.09 -15.15
C ASP A 72 -22.74 27.62 -14.02
N SER A 73 -22.93 26.32 -13.81
CA SER A 73 -23.91 25.83 -12.83
C SER A 73 -23.48 26.01 -11.36
N GLY A 74 -22.23 26.36 -11.09
CA GLY A 74 -21.69 26.50 -9.72
C GLY A 74 -21.67 25.18 -8.93
N ILE A 75 -21.75 24.04 -9.62
CA ILE A 75 -21.76 22.72 -8.99
C ILE A 75 -20.45 21.98 -9.36
N ILE A 76 -19.77 21.46 -8.36
CA ILE A 76 -18.56 20.63 -8.53
C ILE A 76 -18.91 19.20 -8.17
N ILE A 77 -18.56 18.25 -9.03
CA ILE A 77 -18.73 16.83 -8.76
C ILE A 77 -17.39 16.23 -8.37
N LEU A 78 -17.33 15.60 -7.21
CA LEU A 78 -16.17 14.88 -6.68
C LEU A 78 -16.56 13.43 -6.45
N ALA A 79 -15.74 12.49 -6.92
CA ALA A 79 -15.94 11.07 -6.66
C ALA A 79 -14.67 10.43 -6.10
N ALA A 80 -14.84 9.39 -5.30
CA ALA A 80 -13.74 8.58 -4.79
C ALA A 80 -13.93 7.11 -5.16
N SER A 81 -12.83 6.41 -5.44
CA SER A 81 -12.80 4.97 -5.68
C SER A 81 -11.46 4.39 -5.25
N ASN A 82 -11.50 3.19 -4.71
CA ASN A 82 -10.32 2.36 -4.44
C ASN A 82 -9.89 1.53 -5.67
N ARG A 83 -10.70 1.54 -6.75
CA ARG A 83 -10.49 0.73 -7.95
C ARG A 83 -10.67 1.55 -9.23
N PRO A 84 -9.75 2.48 -9.53
CA PRO A 84 -9.85 3.27 -10.74
C PRO A 84 -9.75 2.44 -12.03
N ASP A 85 -9.10 1.27 -11.96
CA ASP A 85 -8.90 0.29 -13.04
C ASP A 85 -10.21 -0.29 -13.59
N VAL A 86 -11.26 -0.36 -12.77
CA VAL A 86 -12.55 -0.95 -13.17
C VAL A 86 -13.56 0.08 -13.68
N LEU A 87 -13.27 1.38 -13.60
CA LEU A 87 -14.21 2.42 -13.99
C LEU A 87 -14.44 2.44 -15.51
N ASP A 88 -15.70 2.71 -15.91
CA ASP A 88 -16.04 2.90 -17.31
C ASP A 88 -15.35 4.16 -17.86
N SER A 89 -14.67 4.01 -18.99
CA SER A 89 -13.96 5.10 -19.66
C SER A 89 -14.84 6.31 -20.00
N ALA A 90 -16.15 6.12 -20.11
CA ALA A 90 -17.10 7.21 -20.33
C ALA A 90 -17.16 8.18 -19.15
N LEU A 91 -16.92 7.73 -17.91
CA LEU A 91 -16.85 8.61 -16.73
C LEU A 91 -15.62 9.53 -16.75
N LEU A 92 -14.53 9.09 -17.38
CA LEU A 92 -13.23 9.76 -17.37
C LEU A 92 -13.05 10.73 -18.57
N ARG A 93 -14.11 10.94 -19.37
CA ARG A 93 -14.08 11.88 -20.51
C ARG A 93 -14.14 13.32 -20.06
N PRO A 94 -13.55 14.27 -20.84
CA PRO A 94 -13.67 15.71 -20.59
C PRO A 94 -15.14 16.14 -20.43
N GLY A 95 -15.38 17.04 -19.46
CA GLY A 95 -16.72 17.47 -19.09
C GLY A 95 -17.41 16.60 -18.02
N ARG A 96 -16.74 15.52 -17.55
CA ARG A 96 -17.17 14.64 -16.46
C ARG A 96 -16.10 14.62 -15.38
N PHE A 97 -15.44 13.47 -15.11
CA PHE A 97 -14.28 13.42 -14.22
C PHE A 97 -13.00 13.63 -15.04
N ASP A 98 -12.72 14.84 -15.38
CA ASP A 98 -11.58 15.25 -16.20
C ASP A 98 -10.27 15.36 -15.41
N ARG A 99 -10.36 15.42 -14.08
CA ARG A 99 -9.20 15.43 -13.18
C ARG A 99 -9.17 14.20 -12.30
N GLN A 100 -8.09 13.47 -12.40
CA GLN A 100 -7.82 12.32 -11.55
C GLN A 100 -6.68 12.64 -10.60
N ILE A 101 -6.93 12.47 -9.31
CA ILE A 101 -5.95 12.72 -8.24
C ILE A 101 -5.71 11.39 -7.54
N SER A 102 -4.49 10.85 -7.66
CA SER A 102 -4.07 9.69 -6.89
C SER A 102 -3.67 10.12 -5.49
N ILE A 103 -4.16 9.42 -4.48
CA ILE A 103 -3.77 9.60 -3.09
C ILE A 103 -2.93 8.39 -2.70
N ASP A 104 -1.61 8.60 -2.64
CA ASP A 104 -0.67 7.57 -2.24
C ASP A 104 -0.66 7.34 -0.73
N LYS A 105 -0.06 6.22 -0.32
CA LYS A 105 0.19 5.96 1.10
C LYS A 105 1.17 7.01 1.65
N PRO A 106 1.00 7.43 2.92
CA PRO A 106 1.83 8.48 3.50
C PRO A 106 3.29 8.02 3.65
N ASP A 107 4.23 8.93 3.39
CA ASP A 107 5.64 8.81 3.73
C ASP A 107 5.86 8.87 5.27
N VAL A 108 7.10 8.78 5.73
CA VAL A 108 7.42 8.80 7.17
C VAL A 108 6.86 10.07 7.84
N LYS A 109 7.05 11.25 7.23
CA LYS A 109 6.56 12.54 7.78
C LYS A 109 5.04 12.61 7.80
N GLY A 110 4.40 12.11 6.75
CA GLY A 110 2.95 11.98 6.68
C GLY A 110 2.42 11.07 7.78
N ARG A 111 3.06 9.92 8.03
CA ARG A 111 2.69 9.01 9.12
C ARG A 111 2.87 9.64 10.49
N GLU A 112 3.97 10.38 10.74
CA GLU A 112 4.14 11.15 11.98
C GLU A 112 2.98 12.12 12.22
N THR A 113 2.61 12.87 11.18
CA THR A 113 1.50 13.82 11.26
C THR A 113 0.17 13.11 11.57
N ILE A 114 -0.07 11.95 10.96
CA ILE A 114 -1.26 11.14 11.20
C ILE A 114 -1.26 10.59 12.64
N PHE A 115 -0.11 10.09 13.14
CA PHE A 115 0.01 9.69 14.54
C PHE A 115 -0.34 10.84 15.49
N LEU A 116 0.20 12.04 15.25
CA LEU A 116 -0.11 13.23 16.06
C LEU A 116 -1.60 13.55 16.09
N VAL A 117 -2.31 13.38 14.98
CA VAL A 117 -3.77 13.59 14.91
C VAL A 117 -4.50 12.56 15.77
N HIS A 118 -4.15 11.27 15.65
CA HIS A 118 -4.85 10.20 16.37
C HIS A 118 -4.43 10.07 17.83
N LEU A 119 -3.28 10.64 18.23
CA LEU A 119 -2.83 10.71 19.62
C LEU A 119 -3.51 11.80 20.43
N LYS A 120 -4.08 12.85 19.79
CA LYS A 120 -4.74 13.96 20.51
C LYS A 120 -5.78 13.51 21.56
N PRO A 121 -6.67 12.54 21.28
CA PRO A 121 -7.66 12.09 22.27
C PRO A 121 -7.10 11.07 23.27
N ILE A 122 -5.84 10.61 23.11
CA ILE A 122 -5.24 9.51 23.87
C ILE A 122 -4.24 10.07 24.88
N LYS A 123 -4.38 9.70 26.15
CA LYS A 123 -3.40 10.04 27.17
C LYS A 123 -2.16 9.16 26.99
N HIS A 124 -1.07 9.73 26.54
CA HIS A 124 0.18 9.03 26.26
C HIS A 124 1.36 9.62 27.03
N SER A 125 2.45 8.86 27.14
CA SER A 125 3.69 9.30 27.76
C SER A 125 4.34 10.43 26.96
N GLU A 126 4.90 11.44 27.63
CA GLU A 126 5.70 12.51 27.01
C GLU A 126 6.98 11.98 26.35
N LYS A 127 7.44 10.78 26.75
CA LYS A 127 8.62 10.11 26.19
C LYS A 127 8.32 9.29 24.94
N LEU A 128 7.09 9.38 24.41
CA LEU A 128 6.71 8.65 23.21
C LEU A 128 7.45 9.20 21.99
N ASP A 129 8.23 8.35 21.34
CA ASP A 129 8.95 8.67 20.12
C ASP A 129 8.07 8.40 18.89
N ILE A 130 7.42 9.48 18.41
CA ILE A 130 6.48 9.40 17.28
C ILE A 130 7.23 9.12 15.96
N HIS A 131 8.44 9.66 15.81
CA HIS A 131 9.28 9.39 14.64
C HIS A 131 9.56 7.89 14.52
N LYS A 132 9.99 7.26 15.61
CA LYS A 132 10.22 5.81 15.67
C LYS A 132 8.98 4.99 15.37
N LEU A 133 7.79 5.43 15.84
CA LEU A 133 6.52 4.77 15.48
C LEU A 133 6.24 4.85 13.97
N ALA A 134 6.49 6.00 13.35
CA ALA A 134 6.34 6.18 11.92
C ALA A 134 7.32 5.33 11.11
N GLU A 135 8.58 5.20 11.57
CA GLU A 135 9.57 4.29 10.97
C GLU A 135 9.16 2.81 11.08
N GLN A 136 8.53 2.42 12.19
CA GLN A 136 8.08 1.04 12.44
C GLN A 136 6.79 0.64 11.71
N THR A 137 6.11 1.59 11.05
CA THR A 137 4.85 1.37 10.33
C THR A 137 4.93 1.68 8.83
N PRO A 138 5.93 1.14 8.10
CA PRO A 138 6.06 1.39 6.67
C PRO A 138 4.85 0.84 5.91
N GLY A 139 4.36 1.61 4.92
CA GLY A 139 3.23 1.22 4.09
C GLY A 139 1.86 1.26 4.77
N PHE A 140 1.76 1.75 6.02
CA PHE A 140 0.48 1.94 6.70
C PHE A 140 -0.26 3.14 6.11
N ALA A 141 -1.56 2.98 5.93
CA ALA A 141 -2.48 4.06 5.62
C ALA A 141 -2.98 4.74 6.91
N GLY A 142 -3.68 5.85 6.76
CA GLY A 142 -4.24 6.57 7.91
C GLY A 142 -5.15 5.71 8.79
N ALA A 143 -5.95 4.84 8.18
CA ALA A 143 -6.83 3.91 8.89
C ALA A 143 -6.04 2.87 9.73
N ASP A 144 -4.90 2.38 9.19
CA ASP A 144 -4.04 1.44 9.91
C ASP A 144 -3.42 2.10 11.16
N ILE A 145 -2.97 3.36 11.01
CA ILE A 145 -2.40 4.16 12.10
C ILE A 145 -3.46 4.45 13.18
N ALA A 146 -4.67 4.82 12.75
CA ALA A 146 -5.80 5.02 13.67
C ALA A 146 -6.09 3.74 14.47
N ASN A 147 -6.08 2.58 13.80
CA ASN A 147 -6.27 1.28 14.43
C ASN A 147 -5.13 0.96 15.43
N VAL A 148 -3.86 1.22 15.07
CA VAL A 148 -2.72 1.06 16.00
C VAL A 148 -2.90 1.93 17.23
N CYS A 149 -3.28 3.19 17.09
CA CYS A 149 -3.50 4.09 18.23
C CYS A 149 -4.61 3.57 19.16
N ASN A 150 -5.71 3.11 18.57
CA ASN A 150 -6.83 2.53 19.32
C ASN A 150 -6.42 1.24 20.05
N GLU A 151 -5.74 0.32 19.36
CA GLU A 151 -5.25 -0.93 19.93
C GLU A 151 -4.23 -0.69 21.05
N ALA A 152 -3.32 0.29 20.91
CA ALA A 152 -2.36 0.64 21.95
C ALA A 152 -3.08 1.14 23.23
N ALA A 153 -4.11 1.97 23.06
CA ALA A 153 -4.94 2.43 24.19
C ALA A 153 -5.66 1.26 24.88
N LEU A 154 -6.22 0.33 24.12
CA LEU A 154 -6.86 -0.88 24.66
C LEU A 154 -5.86 -1.79 25.40
N ILE A 155 -4.64 -1.92 24.87
CA ILE A 155 -3.57 -2.73 25.51
C ILE A 155 -3.15 -2.07 26.85
N ALA A 156 -2.92 -0.76 26.86
CA ALA A 156 -2.57 -0.02 28.09
C ALA A 156 -3.68 -0.14 29.15
N ALA A 157 -4.94 0.02 28.76
CA ALA A 157 -6.09 -0.15 29.65
C ALA A 157 -6.17 -1.57 30.24
N ARG A 158 -5.95 -2.62 29.44
CA ARG A 158 -5.90 -4.01 29.93
C ARG A 158 -4.76 -4.27 30.91
N LYS A 159 -3.64 -3.55 30.76
CA LYS A 159 -2.49 -3.60 31.67
C LYS A 159 -2.69 -2.73 32.92
N GLY A 160 -3.82 -2.02 33.06
CA GLY A 160 -4.12 -1.13 34.17
C GLY A 160 -3.24 0.13 34.21
N LYS A 161 -2.74 0.60 33.07
CA LYS A 161 -1.90 1.79 32.95
C LYS A 161 -2.76 3.04 32.79
N ASP A 162 -2.30 4.15 33.34
CA ASP A 162 -2.97 5.48 33.24
C ASP A 162 -2.66 6.20 31.92
N GLN A 163 -1.64 5.78 31.22
CA GLN A 163 -1.19 6.35 29.95
C GLN A 163 -0.59 5.29 29.04
N VAL A 164 -0.62 5.55 27.73
CA VAL A 164 -0.04 4.67 26.72
C VAL A 164 1.46 4.93 26.59
N GLU A 165 2.25 3.89 26.57
CA GLU A 165 3.71 3.92 26.43
C GLU A 165 4.17 3.28 25.11
N MET A 166 5.45 3.46 24.76
CA MET A 166 6.05 2.92 23.53
C MET A 166 5.86 1.41 23.38
N ASN A 167 6.00 0.65 24.48
CA ASN A 167 5.81 -0.80 24.45
C ASN A 167 4.37 -1.21 24.11
N ASP A 168 3.37 -0.40 24.49
CA ASP A 168 1.98 -0.69 24.15
C ASP A 168 1.70 -0.44 22.67
N PHE A 169 2.39 0.55 22.07
CA PHE A 169 2.37 0.75 20.62
C PHE A 169 3.06 -0.38 19.87
N GLN A 170 4.19 -0.87 20.37
CA GLN A 170 4.87 -2.02 19.76
C GLN A 170 3.97 -3.26 19.75
N ASP A 171 3.32 -3.55 20.88
CA ASP A 171 2.35 -4.65 20.98
C ASP A 171 1.15 -4.44 20.04
N ALA A 172 0.71 -3.18 19.87
CA ALA A 172 -0.39 -2.84 18.97
C ALA A 172 -0.01 -3.01 17.49
N ILE A 173 1.18 -2.56 17.09
CA ILE A 173 1.72 -2.75 15.74
C ILE A 173 1.80 -4.24 15.43
N ASP A 174 2.32 -5.04 16.37
CA ASP A 174 2.39 -6.49 16.25
C ASP A 174 1.04 -7.14 16.03
N ARG A 175 0.04 -6.65 16.77
CA ARG A 175 -1.32 -7.16 16.68
C ARG A 175 -1.99 -6.79 15.36
N VAL A 176 -1.72 -5.60 14.85
CA VAL A 176 -2.26 -5.14 13.55
C VAL A 176 -1.62 -5.90 12.40
N ILE A 177 -0.30 -6.13 12.44
CA ILE A 177 0.44 -6.83 11.38
C ILE A 177 0.23 -8.35 11.46
N GLY A 178 0.47 -8.94 12.62
CA GLY A 178 0.49 -10.40 12.80
C GLY A 178 -0.82 -11.00 13.32
N GLY A 179 -1.77 -10.17 13.75
CA GLY A 179 -3.01 -10.60 14.40
C GLY A 179 -2.84 -10.87 15.89
N LEU A 180 -3.88 -11.43 16.49
CA LEU A 180 -3.91 -11.75 17.92
C LEU A 180 -2.91 -12.86 18.27
N GLU A 181 -2.19 -12.67 19.37
CA GLU A 181 -1.35 -13.70 19.97
C GLU A 181 -2.20 -14.89 20.43
N LYS A 182 -1.78 -16.10 20.07
CA LYS A 182 -2.45 -17.36 20.44
C LYS A 182 -1.80 -17.98 21.65
N LYS A 183 -2.12 -17.49 22.85
CA LYS A 183 -1.58 -18.01 24.13
C LYS A 183 -1.86 -19.48 24.39
N ASN A 184 -2.92 -20.02 23.77
CA ASN A 184 -3.38 -21.39 24.04
C ASN A 184 -2.95 -22.41 22.97
N LYS A 185 -2.07 -22.02 22.04
CA LYS A 185 -1.58 -22.97 21.01
C LYS A 185 -0.46 -23.82 21.63
N ILE A 186 -0.76 -25.08 21.87
CA ILE A 186 0.26 -26.06 22.30
C ILE A 186 1.10 -26.36 21.08
N ILE A 187 2.39 -25.98 21.13
CA ILE A 187 3.39 -26.31 20.13
C ILE A 187 4.32 -27.34 20.75
N LEU A 188 4.56 -28.44 20.06
CA LEU A 188 5.51 -29.46 20.54
C LEU A 188 6.93 -28.85 20.62
N PRO A 189 7.76 -29.25 21.60
CA PRO A 189 9.12 -28.70 21.73
C PRO A 189 9.95 -28.85 20.46
N GLU A 190 9.78 -29.99 19.73
CA GLU A 190 10.43 -30.24 18.46
C GLU A 190 9.97 -29.25 17.37
N GLU A 191 8.67 -28.98 17.28
CA GLU A 191 8.13 -27.98 16.33
C GLU A 191 8.62 -26.58 16.68
N LYS A 192 8.62 -26.21 17.98
CA LYS A 192 9.14 -24.91 18.44
C LYS A 192 10.60 -24.73 18.02
N LYS A 193 11.39 -25.79 18.10
CA LYS A 193 12.79 -25.79 17.64
C LYS A 193 12.89 -25.56 16.15
N ILE A 194 12.07 -26.25 15.32
CA ILE A 194 12.05 -26.07 13.88
C ILE A 194 11.69 -24.64 13.52
N ILE A 195 10.65 -24.08 14.16
CA ILE A 195 10.21 -22.69 13.96
C ILE A 195 11.34 -21.72 14.29
N ALA A 196 12.04 -21.90 15.41
CA ALA A 196 13.13 -21.03 15.81
C ALA A 196 14.27 -20.98 14.80
N TYR A 197 14.64 -22.14 14.24
CA TYR A 197 15.67 -22.21 13.19
C TYR A 197 15.16 -21.67 11.85
N HIS A 198 13.89 -21.84 11.54
CA HIS A 198 13.25 -21.25 10.36
C HIS A 198 13.32 -19.73 10.40
N GLU A 199 12.85 -19.12 11.48
CA GLU A 199 12.86 -17.66 11.65
C GLU A 199 14.29 -17.09 11.76
N ALA A 200 15.21 -17.84 12.39
CA ALA A 200 16.63 -17.49 12.41
C ALA A 200 17.24 -17.48 11.00
N GLY A 201 16.82 -18.39 10.13
CA GLY A 201 17.23 -18.41 8.73
C GLY A 201 16.84 -17.14 7.98
N HIS A 202 15.60 -16.69 8.14
CA HIS A 202 15.13 -15.42 7.58
C HIS A 202 15.92 -14.23 8.14
N ALA A 203 16.11 -14.19 9.46
CA ALA A 203 16.81 -13.10 10.14
C ALA A 203 18.26 -12.98 9.67
N VAL A 204 19.01 -14.11 9.59
CA VAL A 204 20.40 -14.12 9.16
C VAL A 204 20.55 -13.75 7.67
N CYS A 205 19.67 -14.24 6.80
CA CYS A 205 19.63 -13.81 5.40
C CYS A 205 19.39 -12.29 5.28
N GLY A 206 18.40 -11.76 6.00
CA GLY A 206 18.14 -10.31 6.02
C GLY A 206 19.30 -9.49 6.58
N TRP A 207 20.12 -10.07 7.48
CA TRP A 207 21.28 -9.40 8.08
C TRP A 207 22.49 -9.31 7.15
N TYR A 208 22.78 -10.39 6.41
CA TYR A 208 24.00 -10.52 5.61
C TYR A 208 23.82 -10.33 4.11
N LEU A 209 22.61 -10.04 3.62
CA LEU A 209 22.38 -9.67 2.23
C LEU A 209 22.31 -8.13 2.10
N GLU A 210 23.02 -7.58 1.10
CA GLU A 210 23.17 -6.14 0.91
C GLU A 210 21.85 -5.43 0.66
N HIS A 211 21.03 -6.02 -0.19
CA HIS A 211 19.77 -5.40 -0.62
C HIS A 211 18.55 -5.90 0.16
N ALA A 212 18.73 -6.81 1.12
CA ALA A 212 17.67 -7.21 2.02
C ALA A 212 17.23 -6.04 2.91
N TYR A 213 15.96 -6.06 3.30
CA TYR A 213 15.44 -5.05 4.20
C TYR A 213 16.01 -5.21 5.61
N PRO A 214 16.29 -4.10 6.30
CA PRO A 214 16.76 -4.15 7.68
C PRO A 214 15.78 -4.87 8.58
N LEU A 215 16.29 -5.79 9.38
CA LEU A 215 15.52 -6.53 10.36
C LEU A 215 15.13 -5.61 11.52
N LEU A 216 13.83 -5.49 11.80
CA LEU A 216 13.32 -4.78 12.96
C LEU A 216 13.21 -5.70 14.17
N LYS A 217 12.63 -6.90 13.95
CA LYS A 217 12.52 -7.94 14.96
C LYS A 217 12.23 -9.30 14.33
N VAL A 218 12.50 -10.36 15.09
CA VAL A 218 12.13 -11.73 14.75
C VAL A 218 11.48 -12.40 15.97
N THR A 219 10.45 -13.21 15.74
CA THR A 219 9.68 -13.82 16.84
C THR A 219 9.15 -15.18 16.45
N ILE A 220 9.06 -16.07 17.46
CA ILE A 220 8.44 -17.39 17.37
C ILE A 220 7.11 -17.45 18.14
N VAL A 221 6.56 -16.30 18.55
CA VAL A 221 5.25 -16.24 19.18
C VAL A 221 4.17 -16.38 18.11
N PRO A 222 3.30 -17.42 18.20
CA PRO A 222 2.29 -17.67 17.20
C PRO A 222 1.21 -16.59 17.21
N ARG A 223 0.90 -16.04 16.01
CA ARG A 223 -0.11 -15.00 15.82
C ARG A 223 -1.06 -15.33 14.68
N GLY A 224 -2.22 -14.69 14.67
CA GLY A 224 -3.17 -14.77 13.57
C GLY A 224 -3.65 -16.19 13.22
N VAL A 225 -4.02 -16.44 11.97
CA VAL A 225 -4.64 -17.71 11.57
C VAL A 225 -3.59 -18.82 11.34
N ALA A 226 -2.42 -18.51 10.80
CA ALA A 226 -1.47 -19.51 10.34
C ALA A 226 0.00 -19.24 10.75
N ALA A 227 0.37 -18.03 11.18
CA ALA A 227 1.75 -17.72 11.50
C ALA A 227 2.19 -18.38 12.82
N LEU A 228 3.24 -19.18 12.76
CA LEU A 228 3.89 -19.81 13.91
C LEU A 228 5.05 -18.97 14.46
N GLY A 229 5.61 -18.11 13.61
CA GLY A 229 6.61 -17.10 13.87
C GLY A 229 6.60 -16.08 12.73
N TYR A 230 7.37 -15.01 12.83
CA TYR A 230 7.61 -14.09 11.72
C TYR A 230 8.83 -13.20 11.98
N ALA A 231 9.49 -12.80 10.91
CA ALA A 231 10.49 -11.75 10.90
C ALA A 231 9.88 -10.48 10.31
N GLN A 232 10.03 -9.37 11.02
CA GLN A 232 9.59 -8.06 10.57
C GLN A 232 10.78 -7.27 10.08
N TYR A 233 10.62 -6.66 8.91
CA TYR A 233 11.63 -5.85 8.26
C TYR A 233 11.10 -4.43 8.04
N THR A 234 12.01 -3.48 7.89
CA THR A 234 11.68 -2.10 7.50
C THR A 234 11.87 -1.97 5.98
N PRO A 235 10.79 -1.99 5.17
CA PRO A 235 10.92 -1.78 3.74
C PRO A 235 11.50 -0.40 3.46
N LYS A 236 12.38 -0.31 2.48
CA LYS A 236 12.86 0.98 1.96
C LYS A 236 11.75 1.60 1.12
N GLU A 237 11.54 2.90 1.22
CA GLU A 237 10.66 3.66 0.32
C GLU A 237 11.35 3.76 -1.05
N GLN A 238 11.21 2.73 -1.86
CA GLN A 238 11.85 2.58 -3.16
C GLN A 238 10.82 2.15 -4.19
N TYR A 239 10.84 2.80 -5.35
CA TYR A 239 9.90 2.55 -6.45
C TYR A 239 10.49 1.68 -7.56
N LEU A 240 11.82 1.65 -7.69
CA LEU A 240 12.50 0.90 -8.74
C LEU A 240 13.40 -0.18 -8.12
N TYR A 241 13.25 -1.42 -8.57
CA TYR A 241 14.04 -2.55 -8.13
C TYR A 241 14.83 -3.13 -9.30
N ASN A 242 16.09 -3.46 -9.07
CA ASN A 242 16.91 -4.20 -10.00
C ASN A 242 16.87 -5.72 -9.70
N VAL A 243 17.51 -6.52 -10.57
CA VAL A 243 17.52 -7.98 -10.45
C VAL A 243 18.19 -8.44 -9.15
N GLU A 244 19.30 -7.81 -8.76
CA GLU A 244 20.05 -8.15 -7.55
C GLU A 244 19.20 -7.93 -6.30
N GLN A 245 18.47 -6.82 -6.24
CA GLN A 245 17.59 -6.50 -5.13
C GLN A 245 16.43 -7.50 -4.98
N LEU A 246 15.79 -7.85 -6.09
CA LEU A 246 14.73 -8.86 -6.08
C LEU A 246 15.27 -10.25 -5.73
N THR A 247 16.49 -10.59 -6.20
CA THR A 247 17.15 -11.86 -5.84
C THR A 247 17.48 -11.91 -4.35
N ASP A 248 17.99 -10.83 -3.76
CA ASP A 248 18.25 -10.77 -2.32
C ASP A 248 16.96 -10.92 -1.49
N GLN A 249 15.85 -10.33 -1.95
CA GLN A 249 14.54 -10.54 -1.32
C GLN A 249 14.07 -11.98 -1.42
N MET A 250 14.28 -12.64 -2.57
CA MET A 250 13.98 -14.07 -2.72
C MET A 250 14.84 -14.92 -1.79
N CYS A 251 16.12 -14.64 -1.70
CA CYS A 251 17.04 -15.34 -0.79
C CYS A 251 16.61 -15.18 0.68
N MET A 252 16.26 -13.97 1.10
CA MET A 252 15.75 -13.69 2.44
C MET A 252 14.48 -14.49 2.72
N THR A 253 13.53 -14.51 1.77
CA THR A 253 12.28 -15.26 1.90
C THR A 253 12.49 -16.77 1.92
N LEU A 254 13.51 -17.30 1.25
CA LEU A 254 13.87 -18.73 1.26
C LEU A 254 14.69 -19.14 2.49
N GLY A 255 15.12 -18.17 3.32
CA GLY A 255 15.98 -18.39 4.48
C GLY A 255 15.46 -19.43 5.45
N GLY A 256 14.16 -19.39 5.77
CA GLY A 256 13.54 -20.36 6.68
C GLY A 256 13.65 -21.80 6.18
N ARG A 257 13.26 -22.03 4.92
CA ARG A 257 13.32 -23.37 4.31
C ARG A 257 14.76 -23.90 4.18
N ALA A 258 15.70 -23.03 3.82
CA ALA A 258 17.11 -23.38 3.71
C ALA A 258 17.72 -23.74 5.07
N SER A 259 17.35 -22.99 6.11
CA SER A 259 17.76 -23.29 7.51
C SER A 259 17.22 -24.64 7.97
N GLU A 260 15.96 -24.97 7.73
CA GLU A 260 15.40 -26.30 8.03
C GLU A 260 16.22 -27.41 7.38
N GLN A 261 16.56 -27.26 6.10
CA GLN A 261 17.34 -28.26 5.37
C GLN A 261 18.75 -28.44 5.95
N ILE A 262 19.45 -27.34 6.30
CA ILE A 262 20.82 -27.37 6.83
C ILE A 262 20.87 -28.00 8.21
N PHE A 263 19.93 -27.69 9.10
CA PHE A 263 20.00 -28.12 10.50
C PHE A 263 19.27 -29.43 10.80
N PHE A 264 18.23 -29.75 10.05
CA PHE A 264 17.41 -30.94 10.30
C PHE A 264 17.47 -31.96 9.16
N GLY A 265 18.06 -31.62 8.00
CA GLY A 265 18.08 -32.50 6.82
C GLY A 265 16.68 -32.80 6.26
N LYS A 266 15.65 -32.10 6.74
CA LYS A 266 14.25 -32.27 6.38
C LYS A 266 13.63 -30.89 6.19
N ILE A 267 12.60 -30.84 5.34
CA ILE A 267 11.83 -29.64 5.05
C ILE A 267 10.41 -29.84 5.54
N SER A 268 9.81 -28.78 6.06
CA SER A 268 8.44 -28.80 6.59
C SER A 268 7.45 -28.04 5.67
N THR A 269 6.18 -28.07 6.04
CA THR A 269 5.12 -27.27 5.41
C THR A 269 5.16 -25.79 5.83
N GLY A 270 6.00 -25.41 6.78
CA GLY A 270 6.10 -24.05 7.33
C GLY A 270 6.41 -22.99 6.28
N ALA A 271 7.22 -23.36 5.28
CA ALA A 271 7.61 -22.45 4.19
C ALA A 271 6.56 -22.28 3.08
N GLN A 272 5.28 -22.65 3.29
CA GLN A 272 4.25 -22.54 2.24
C GLN A 272 4.10 -21.10 1.74
N ASN A 273 3.96 -20.15 2.65
CA ASN A 273 3.79 -18.75 2.31
C ASN A 273 5.03 -18.15 1.63
N ASP A 274 6.21 -18.53 2.10
CA ASP A 274 7.49 -18.08 1.53
C ASP A 274 7.66 -18.54 0.09
N LEU A 275 7.36 -19.82 -0.17
CA LEU A 275 7.38 -20.36 -1.52
C LEU A 275 6.36 -19.68 -2.43
N GLN A 276 5.18 -19.35 -1.91
CA GLN A 276 4.18 -18.60 -2.68
C GLN A 276 4.67 -17.20 -3.04
N GLN A 277 5.29 -16.49 -2.11
CA GLN A 277 5.85 -15.16 -2.35
C GLN A 277 6.99 -15.20 -3.37
N VAL A 278 7.95 -16.11 -3.20
CA VAL A 278 9.08 -16.28 -4.12
C VAL A 278 8.59 -16.65 -5.53
N THR A 279 7.62 -17.55 -5.63
CA THR A 279 7.03 -17.92 -6.91
C THR A 279 6.39 -16.72 -7.59
N LYS A 280 5.56 -15.95 -6.87
CA LYS A 280 4.92 -14.74 -7.39
C LYS A 280 5.95 -13.71 -7.86
N MET A 281 7.01 -13.50 -7.09
CA MET A 281 8.09 -12.58 -7.44
C MET A 281 8.83 -13.04 -8.71
N SER A 282 9.19 -14.31 -8.80
CA SER A 282 9.87 -14.88 -9.97
C SER A 282 9.02 -14.80 -11.23
N TYR A 283 7.71 -15.08 -11.14
CA TYR A 283 6.79 -14.88 -12.26
C TYR A 283 6.73 -13.41 -12.69
N ALA A 284 6.67 -12.47 -11.75
CA ALA A 284 6.67 -11.05 -12.07
C ALA A 284 7.96 -10.62 -12.76
N MET A 285 9.13 -11.10 -12.31
CA MET A 285 10.42 -10.83 -12.94
C MET A 285 10.44 -11.28 -14.40
N VAL A 286 9.90 -12.47 -14.70
CA VAL A 286 9.92 -13.06 -16.03
C VAL A 286 8.83 -12.49 -16.94
N THR A 287 7.60 -12.30 -16.43
CA THR A 287 6.42 -12.02 -17.26
C THR A 287 5.96 -10.57 -17.24
N VAL A 288 6.36 -9.79 -16.23
CA VAL A 288 5.92 -8.39 -16.06
C VAL A 288 7.06 -7.44 -16.33
N TYR A 289 8.23 -7.71 -15.73
CA TYR A 289 9.35 -6.76 -15.76
C TYR A 289 10.36 -7.01 -16.89
N GLY A 290 10.23 -8.12 -17.65
CA GLY A 290 11.14 -8.45 -18.73
C GLY A 290 12.58 -8.72 -18.27
N MET A 291 12.78 -9.27 -17.06
CA MET A 291 14.08 -9.50 -16.44
C MET A 291 14.66 -10.89 -16.73
N SER A 292 14.19 -11.58 -17.78
CA SER A 292 14.75 -12.86 -18.25
C SER A 292 15.28 -12.69 -19.65
N GLU A 293 16.55 -13.07 -19.89
CA GLU A 293 17.17 -13.00 -21.21
C GLU A 293 16.47 -13.90 -22.24
N LYS A 294 15.95 -15.07 -21.82
CA LYS A 294 15.30 -16.01 -22.73
C LYS A 294 13.90 -15.58 -23.14
N VAL A 295 13.19 -14.87 -22.28
CA VAL A 295 11.87 -14.29 -22.61
C VAL A 295 12.02 -12.93 -23.27
N GLY A 296 13.08 -12.19 -22.92
CA GLY A 296 13.40 -10.88 -23.50
C GLY A 296 12.60 -9.74 -22.88
N ASN A 297 12.70 -8.57 -23.51
CA ASN A 297 12.06 -7.32 -23.04
C ASN A 297 10.57 -7.27 -23.42
N VAL A 298 9.81 -8.27 -22.97
CA VAL A 298 8.37 -8.39 -23.24
C VAL A 298 7.61 -8.43 -21.92
N SER A 299 6.49 -7.71 -21.84
CA SER A 299 5.55 -7.80 -20.72
C SER A 299 4.28 -8.51 -21.19
N PHE A 300 3.89 -9.54 -20.46
CA PHE A 300 2.63 -10.26 -20.64
C PHE A 300 1.56 -9.84 -19.65
N TYR A 301 1.81 -8.76 -18.91
CA TYR A 301 0.84 -8.22 -17.97
C TYR A 301 -0.11 -7.25 -18.69
N ASP A 302 -1.39 -7.58 -18.70
CA ASP A 302 -2.46 -6.70 -19.15
C ASP A 302 -3.54 -6.60 -18.06
N PRO A 303 -3.66 -5.45 -17.38
CA PRO A 303 -4.65 -5.26 -16.33
C PRO A 303 -6.09 -5.49 -16.80
N ALA A 304 -6.37 -5.27 -18.10
CA ALA A 304 -7.70 -5.46 -18.68
C ALA A 304 -8.04 -6.95 -18.89
N GLN A 305 -7.05 -7.84 -18.87
CA GLN A 305 -7.21 -9.27 -19.09
C GLN A 305 -7.17 -10.13 -17.83
N GLU A 306 -7.03 -9.55 -16.65
CA GLU A 306 -7.02 -10.31 -15.36
C GLU A 306 -8.26 -11.21 -15.17
N SER A 307 -9.33 -10.96 -15.91
CA SER A 307 -10.57 -11.75 -15.87
C SER A 307 -10.70 -12.80 -16.99
N THR A 308 -9.73 -12.91 -17.90
CA THR A 308 -9.79 -13.88 -19.01
C THR A 308 -9.00 -15.15 -18.64
N PHE A 309 -9.64 -16.31 -18.81
CA PHE A 309 -9.03 -17.65 -18.61
C PHE A 309 -7.94 -17.99 -19.65
N THR A 310 -7.63 -17.09 -20.58
CA THR A 310 -6.65 -17.31 -21.65
C THR A 310 -5.32 -16.66 -21.32
N LYS A 311 -4.25 -17.44 -21.34
CA LYS A 311 -2.87 -16.94 -21.20
C LYS A 311 -2.53 -16.02 -22.38
N PRO A 312 -1.88 -14.85 -22.15
CA PRO A 312 -1.52 -13.93 -23.24
C PRO A 312 -0.30 -14.36 -24.04
N TYR A 313 0.10 -15.62 -23.98
CA TYR A 313 1.27 -16.19 -24.65
C TYR A 313 1.02 -17.63 -25.10
N SER A 314 1.84 -18.10 -26.06
CA SER A 314 1.78 -19.45 -26.61
C SER A 314 2.21 -20.52 -25.59
N GLU A 315 1.87 -21.78 -25.82
CA GLU A 315 2.31 -22.90 -24.99
C GLU A 315 3.84 -23.05 -24.98
N GLU A 316 4.53 -22.71 -26.09
CA GLU A 316 5.99 -22.73 -26.15
C GLU A 316 6.59 -21.65 -25.25
N THR A 317 6.08 -20.44 -25.33
CA THR A 317 6.48 -19.33 -24.43
C THR A 317 6.18 -19.69 -22.97
N GLY A 318 5.04 -20.33 -22.69
CA GLY A 318 4.69 -20.81 -21.38
C GLY A 318 5.73 -21.78 -20.78
N LYS A 319 6.23 -22.73 -21.59
CA LYS A 319 7.32 -23.65 -21.17
C LYS A 319 8.62 -22.93 -20.85
N ILE A 320 8.96 -21.90 -21.61
CA ILE A 320 10.14 -21.07 -21.37
C ILE A 320 9.97 -20.30 -20.05
N ILE A 321 8.81 -19.68 -19.83
CA ILE A 321 8.48 -18.96 -18.60
C ILE A 321 8.61 -19.90 -17.39
N ASP A 322 7.98 -21.07 -17.43
CA ASP A 322 8.04 -22.06 -16.34
C ASP A 322 9.48 -22.52 -16.06
N SER A 323 10.30 -22.70 -17.11
CA SER A 323 11.71 -23.04 -16.97
C SER A 323 12.52 -21.92 -16.31
N GLU A 324 12.34 -20.66 -16.75
CA GLU A 324 13.06 -19.50 -16.23
C GLU A 324 12.68 -19.21 -14.77
N VAL A 325 11.40 -19.29 -14.43
CA VAL A 325 10.93 -19.17 -13.03
C VAL A 325 11.60 -20.19 -12.15
N ARG A 326 11.67 -21.47 -12.59
CA ARG A 326 12.36 -22.53 -11.84
C ARG A 326 13.83 -22.23 -11.67
N VAL A 327 14.52 -21.79 -12.71
CA VAL A 327 15.95 -21.44 -12.67
C VAL A 327 16.20 -20.31 -11.67
N LEU A 328 15.40 -19.25 -11.67
CA LEU A 328 15.53 -18.13 -10.73
C LEU A 328 15.36 -18.59 -9.28
N VAL A 329 14.32 -19.38 -9.00
CA VAL A 329 14.06 -19.89 -7.66
C VAL A 329 15.20 -20.82 -7.19
N ASP A 330 15.67 -21.73 -8.06
CA ASP A 330 16.75 -22.64 -7.74
C ASP A 330 18.09 -21.91 -7.49
N GLN A 331 18.38 -20.86 -8.27
CA GLN A 331 19.57 -20.02 -8.07
C GLN A 331 19.51 -19.29 -6.74
N ALA A 332 18.38 -18.63 -6.43
CA ALA A 332 18.18 -17.96 -5.16
C ALA A 332 18.29 -18.95 -3.98
N TYR A 333 17.71 -20.15 -4.11
CA TYR A 333 17.77 -21.16 -3.06
C TYR A 333 19.19 -21.68 -2.82
N ARG A 334 19.97 -21.96 -3.88
CA ARG A 334 21.39 -22.37 -3.75
C ARG A 334 22.20 -21.29 -3.05
N ARG A 335 22.07 -20.03 -3.48
CA ARG A 335 22.76 -18.89 -2.86
C ARG A 335 22.38 -18.74 -1.39
N THR A 336 21.13 -19.00 -1.03
CA THR A 336 20.66 -18.99 0.36
C THR A 336 21.30 -20.12 1.18
N ILE A 337 21.36 -21.33 0.64
CA ILE A 337 22.04 -22.49 1.29
C ILE A 337 23.53 -22.19 1.51
N GLU A 338 24.21 -21.63 0.52
CA GLU A 338 25.64 -21.25 0.62
C GLU A 338 25.84 -20.23 1.73
N LEU A 339 25.06 -19.14 1.74
CA LEU A 339 25.13 -18.11 2.77
C LEU A 339 24.88 -18.67 4.18
N LEU A 340 23.80 -19.43 4.38
CA LEU A 340 23.45 -19.97 5.70
C LEU A 340 24.39 -21.10 6.15
N THR A 341 25.06 -21.79 5.22
CA THR A 341 26.11 -22.75 5.55
C THR A 341 27.35 -22.03 6.05
N GLU A 342 27.74 -20.92 5.42
CA GLU A 342 28.84 -20.07 5.88
C GLU A 342 28.53 -19.45 7.25
N LYS A 343 27.30 -18.97 7.44
CA LYS A 343 26.83 -18.32 8.68
C LYS A 343 26.09 -19.27 9.64
N LYS A 344 26.45 -20.55 9.62
CA LYS A 344 25.76 -21.57 10.41
C LYS A 344 25.79 -21.30 11.92
N ALA A 345 26.90 -20.80 12.44
CA ALA A 345 27.03 -20.45 13.86
C ALA A 345 26.12 -19.27 14.25
N GLU A 346 25.97 -18.29 13.38
CA GLU A 346 25.10 -17.14 13.58
C GLU A 346 23.62 -17.54 13.59
N VAL A 347 23.20 -18.43 12.68
CA VAL A 347 21.84 -19.00 12.69
C VAL A 347 21.57 -19.74 13.99
N GLU A 348 22.52 -20.56 14.46
CA GLU A 348 22.35 -21.31 15.71
C GLU A 348 22.22 -20.38 16.93
N LYS A 349 23.05 -19.32 17.02
CA LYS A 349 22.94 -18.32 18.10
C LYS A 349 21.57 -17.64 18.12
N ILE A 350 21.08 -17.20 16.96
CA ILE A 350 19.74 -16.56 16.86
C ILE A 350 18.64 -17.56 17.22
N ALA A 351 18.70 -18.80 16.70
CA ALA A 351 17.69 -19.82 16.99
C ALA A 351 17.63 -20.17 18.49
N LEU A 352 18.77 -20.32 19.15
CA LEU A 352 18.84 -20.60 20.59
C LEU A 352 18.32 -19.42 21.41
N ALA A 353 18.67 -18.18 21.03
CA ALA A 353 18.15 -16.99 21.68
C ALA A 353 16.62 -16.84 21.50
N LEU A 354 16.08 -17.21 20.32
CA LEU A 354 14.63 -17.25 20.09
C LEU A 354 13.93 -18.32 20.94
N LEU A 355 14.55 -19.47 21.18
CA LEU A 355 13.97 -20.49 22.05
C LEU A 355 13.90 -20.05 23.52
N ASP A 356 14.83 -19.18 23.95
CA ASP A 356 14.89 -18.62 25.31
C ASP A 356 13.97 -17.39 25.48
N ARG A 357 14.06 -16.43 24.58
CA ARG A 357 13.40 -15.11 24.71
C ARG A 357 12.13 -14.94 23.90
N GLU A 358 11.87 -15.83 22.92
CA GLU A 358 10.75 -15.87 21.98
C GLU A 358 10.67 -14.65 21.02
N VAL A 359 11.23 -13.50 21.37
CA VAL A 359 11.30 -12.28 20.57
C VAL A 359 12.70 -11.72 20.65
N LEU A 360 13.28 -11.37 19.51
CA LEU A 360 14.55 -10.63 19.40
C LEU A 360 14.34 -9.37 18.56
N HIS A 361 14.78 -8.24 19.08
CA HIS A 361 14.82 -6.97 18.36
C HIS A 361 16.15 -6.80 17.63
N GLN A 362 16.22 -5.82 16.72
CA GLN A 362 17.42 -5.51 15.95
C GLN A 362 18.68 -5.43 16.84
N GLN A 363 18.61 -4.76 18.00
CA GLN A 363 19.72 -4.64 18.92
C GLN A 363 20.18 -5.97 19.51
N ASP A 364 19.22 -6.84 19.86
CA ASP A 364 19.55 -8.19 20.36
C ASP A 364 20.30 -9.01 19.29
N VAL A 365 19.89 -8.86 18.03
CA VAL A 365 20.53 -9.54 16.90
C VAL A 365 21.93 -8.97 16.68
N GLU A 366 22.10 -7.64 16.74
CA GLU A 366 23.42 -6.99 16.65
C GLU A 366 24.37 -7.46 17.76
N ASP A 367 23.88 -7.59 18.99
CA ASP A 367 24.66 -8.05 20.13
C ASP A 367 25.09 -9.54 19.98
N LEU A 368 24.27 -10.36 19.30
CA LEU A 368 24.53 -11.80 19.12
C LEU A 368 25.48 -12.11 17.95
N ILE A 369 25.32 -11.42 16.82
CA ILE A 369 26.01 -11.74 15.56
C ILE A 369 26.84 -10.57 14.98
N GLY A 370 26.91 -9.43 15.72
CA GLY A 370 27.66 -8.25 15.31
C GLY A 370 26.86 -7.32 14.40
N LYS A 371 27.45 -6.17 14.11
CA LYS A 371 26.84 -5.12 13.26
C LYS A 371 26.53 -5.66 11.87
N ARG A 372 25.41 -5.18 11.32
CA ARG A 372 25.08 -5.44 9.92
C ARG A 372 26.21 -4.91 9.02
N PRO A 373 26.72 -5.74 8.06
CA PRO A 373 27.87 -5.35 7.22
C PRO A 373 27.60 -4.17 6.28
N TYR A 374 26.34 -3.92 6.00
CA TYR A 374 25.92 -2.91 5.03
C TYR A 374 25.27 -1.74 5.73
N GLU A 375 25.82 -0.54 5.50
CA GLU A 375 25.23 0.70 6.01
C GLU A 375 23.96 1.04 5.24
N GLU A 376 22.94 1.48 5.96
CA GLU A 376 21.77 2.08 5.34
C GLU A 376 22.17 3.42 4.72
N LYS A 377 22.21 3.47 3.40
CA LYS A 377 22.28 4.75 2.70
C LYS A 377 20.96 5.48 3.01
N LYS A 378 21.00 6.45 3.91
CA LYS A 378 19.90 7.40 4.10
C LYS A 378 19.68 8.10 2.77
N ILE A 379 18.61 7.75 2.07
CA ILE A 379 18.31 8.23 0.71
C ILE A 379 17.90 9.71 0.74
N PHE A 380 17.50 10.22 1.90
CA PHE A 380 17.22 11.64 2.11
C PHE A 380 17.87 12.10 3.43
N ALA A 381 18.88 12.97 3.32
CA ALA A 381 19.32 13.75 4.47
C ALA A 381 18.17 14.70 4.85
N PRO A 382 17.74 14.73 6.14
CA PRO A 382 16.68 15.63 6.57
C PRO A 382 17.08 17.12 6.62
N ASP A 383 18.28 17.47 6.16
CA ASP A 383 18.87 18.81 6.27
C ASP A 383 18.86 19.62 4.97
N ALA A 384 18.01 19.29 4.01
CA ALA A 384 17.64 20.29 3.01
C ALA A 384 16.78 21.32 3.74
N GLU A 385 17.37 22.49 4.03
CA GLU A 385 16.64 23.68 4.48
C GLU A 385 15.38 23.82 3.63
N PRO A 386 14.20 24.10 4.24
CA PRO A 386 12.99 24.29 3.47
C PRO A 386 13.30 25.38 2.44
N VAL A 387 13.19 25.05 1.16
CA VAL A 387 13.18 26.05 0.09
C VAL A 387 11.99 26.92 0.43
N VAL A 388 12.27 28.09 0.99
CA VAL A 388 11.30 29.16 1.16
C VAL A 388 10.90 29.56 -0.26
N VAL A 389 9.80 28.99 -0.73
CA VAL A 389 9.14 29.51 -1.93
C VAL A 389 8.64 30.89 -1.51
N GLU A 390 9.40 31.92 -1.83
CA GLU A 390 8.90 33.29 -1.76
C GLU A 390 7.58 33.31 -2.55
N GLN A 391 6.50 33.47 -1.83
CA GLN A 391 5.22 33.75 -2.45
C GLN A 391 5.42 35.04 -3.26
N PRO A 392 5.09 35.07 -4.57
CA PRO A 392 5.09 36.31 -5.30
C PRO A 392 4.18 37.27 -4.55
N ALA A 393 4.73 38.44 -4.20
CA ALA A 393 3.99 39.50 -3.54
C ALA A 393 2.66 39.70 -4.29
N ALA A 394 1.56 39.59 -3.56
CA ALA A 394 0.26 39.96 -4.08
C ALA A 394 0.34 41.43 -4.47
N GLU A 395 0.47 41.71 -5.77
CA GLU A 395 0.22 43.05 -6.31
C GLU A 395 -1.21 43.42 -5.94
N VAL A 396 -1.29 44.36 -5.03
CA VAL A 396 -2.51 45.05 -4.67
C VAL A 396 -2.99 45.75 -5.93
N ILE A 397 -4.03 45.20 -6.58
CA ILE A 397 -4.81 45.89 -7.58
C ILE A 397 -5.67 46.90 -6.81
N GLU A 398 -5.09 48.04 -6.44
CA GLU A 398 -5.85 49.21 -6.03
C GLU A 398 -6.53 49.82 -7.25
N SER A 399 -7.83 49.71 -7.22
CA SER A 399 -8.86 50.56 -7.83
C SER A 399 -8.39 51.65 -8.80
N THR A 400 -8.70 51.46 -10.07
CA THR A 400 -9.07 52.57 -10.95
C THR A 400 -10.60 52.54 -11.19
N ALA A 401 -11.31 52.85 -10.15
CA ALA A 401 -12.73 53.25 -10.23
C ALA A 401 -12.82 54.73 -9.82
N GLN A 402 -12.39 55.64 -10.70
CA GLN A 402 -12.73 57.07 -10.69
C GLN A 402 -12.25 57.68 -12.00
N ALA A 403 -13.16 57.89 -12.92
CA ALA A 403 -13.25 59.00 -13.88
C ALA A 403 -14.05 58.62 -15.13
N VAL A 404 -15.34 58.47 -14.99
CA VAL A 404 -16.27 58.76 -16.11
C VAL A 404 -17.43 59.54 -15.50
N ASP A 405 -17.17 60.81 -15.28
CA ASP A 405 -18.24 61.76 -15.25
C ASP A 405 -17.71 63.09 -15.85
N SER A 406 -18.56 63.76 -16.64
CA SER A 406 -18.39 65.05 -17.33
C SER A 406 -17.60 65.02 -18.66
N THR A 407 -18.35 64.89 -19.76
CA THR A 407 -18.56 66.01 -20.70
C THR A 407 -19.53 65.60 -21.80
N GLU A 408 -20.82 65.89 -21.60
CA GLU A 408 -21.67 66.25 -22.67
C GLU A 408 -21.22 67.63 -23.13
N LYS A 409 -21.06 67.81 -24.45
CA LYS A 409 -21.60 68.89 -25.29
C LYS A 409 -20.85 68.99 -26.61
N GLY A 410 -21.65 68.93 -27.66
CA GLY A 410 -21.53 69.92 -28.75
C GLY A 410 -20.96 69.35 -30.07
N SER A 411 -21.88 69.41 -30.98
CA SER A 411 -21.97 69.86 -32.38
C SER A 411 -22.00 68.69 -33.39
N GLU A 412 -23.23 68.50 -33.96
CA GLU A 412 -23.75 69.00 -35.25
C GLU A 412 -22.77 68.83 -36.42
N GLY A 413 -23.24 68.08 -37.43
CA GLY A 413 -22.91 68.50 -38.78
C GLY A 413 -22.59 67.34 -39.75
N GLU A 414 -23.56 67.15 -40.62
CA GLU A 414 -23.50 66.91 -42.08
C GLU A 414 -23.30 65.50 -42.63
N GLN A 415 -24.45 65.05 -43.13
CA GLN A 415 -24.77 64.74 -44.55
C GLN A 415 -23.91 63.63 -45.23
N ASN A 416 -24.62 62.56 -45.51
CA ASN A 416 -24.84 61.74 -46.73
C ASN A 416 -24.19 62.23 -48.05
N PRO A 417 -24.14 61.47 -49.17
CA PRO A 417 -24.43 60.05 -49.44
C PRO A 417 -23.44 59.41 -50.43
N ALA A 418 -23.40 58.10 -50.49
CA ALA A 418 -23.51 57.29 -51.70
C ALA A 418 -23.40 55.78 -51.34
#